data_c59575907a44123ae88ef874748dc0ea
#
_entry.id   c59575907a44123ae88ef874748dc0ea
#
_cell.length_a   1.000
_cell.length_b   1.000
_cell.length_c   1.000
_cell.angle_alpha   90.00
_cell.angle_beta   90.00
_cell.angle_gamma   90.00
#
_symmetry.space_group_name_H-M   'P 1'
#
loop_
_entity.id
_entity.type
_entity.pdbx_description
1 polymer ?
#
loop_
_entity_poly.entity_id
_entity_poly.type
_entity_poly.pdbx_seq_one_letter_code
_entity_poly.pdbx_strand_id
1 'polypeptide(L)'
;RALFVRPDGVEAERALSLALGKSWSRGQIYGRSRRITVDRTVPELLDRLADALGPLAEHVRVAPEDPAQTKWDAVGNLAPLPESRRQVAALWLVDVLQNGGLFVEFQPIFDLTSGEILGFEGLLRGRGSDGIMRLAAELFPAARMLGVDLPFERLSWTVVLEAAGRLPEPSMLFLNVNPTLLTGADPGLSAL
;
A
#
# COMPACT_ATOMS: atom_id res chain seq x y z
N ARG A 1 1.38 -12.22 17.92
CA ARG A 1 0.82 -12.17 16.56
C ARG A 1 1.15 -13.47 15.83
N ALA A 2 0.43 -13.81 14.76
CA ALA A 2 0.70 -15.03 14.01
C ALA A 2 0.79 -14.77 12.52
N LEU A 3 1.55 -15.65 11.86
CA LEU A 3 1.79 -15.65 10.42
C LEU A 3 1.59 -17.08 9.91
N PHE A 4 0.88 -17.22 8.79
CA PHE A 4 0.87 -18.46 8.03
C PHE A 4 2.03 -18.45 7.05
N VAL A 5 2.79 -19.54 7.01
CA VAL A 5 3.99 -19.69 6.19
C VAL A 5 3.94 -21.01 5.44
N ARG A 6 4.19 -20.98 4.14
CA ARG A 6 4.29 -22.17 3.29
C ARG A 6 5.56 -22.12 2.45
N PRO A 7 6.50 -23.06 2.65
CA PRO A 7 7.62 -23.25 1.76
C PRO A 7 7.18 -23.93 0.47
N ASP A 8 7.73 -23.51 -0.65
CA ASP A 8 7.61 -24.17 -1.94
C ASP A 8 8.93 -24.92 -2.23
N GLY A 9 9.10 -26.08 -1.58
CA GLY A 9 10.24 -26.97 -1.74
C GLY A 9 11.06 -27.19 -0.46
N VAL A 10 11.93 -28.22 -0.52
CA VAL A 10 12.70 -28.70 0.63
C VAL A 10 13.76 -27.68 1.09
N GLU A 11 14.37 -26.97 0.14
CA GLU A 11 15.40 -25.98 0.46
C GLU A 11 14.80 -24.78 1.20
N ALA A 12 13.64 -24.28 0.74
CA ALA A 12 12.90 -23.20 1.41
C ALA A 12 12.45 -23.64 2.81
N GLU A 13 11.97 -24.88 2.98
CA GLU A 13 11.58 -25.40 4.29
C GLU A 13 12.77 -25.50 5.25
N ARG A 14 13.92 -25.96 4.76
CA ARG A 14 15.15 -26.05 5.56
C ARG A 14 15.64 -24.66 6.00
N ALA A 15 15.61 -23.69 5.08
CA ALA A 15 16.00 -22.32 5.37
C ALA A 15 15.06 -21.67 6.39
N LEU A 16 13.73 -21.86 6.26
CA LEU A 16 12.75 -21.40 7.25
C LEU A 16 12.96 -22.05 8.62
N SER A 17 13.25 -23.32 8.68
CA SER A 17 13.53 -24.03 9.93
C SER A 17 14.73 -23.42 10.65
N LEU A 18 15.77 -23.04 9.92
CA LEU A 18 16.95 -22.37 10.47
C LEU A 18 16.62 -20.93 10.92
N ALA A 19 15.92 -20.15 10.09
CA ALA A 19 15.59 -18.76 10.36
C ALA A 19 14.62 -18.59 11.55
N LEU A 20 13.65 -19.48 11.69
CA LEU A 20 12.58 -19.41 12.68
C LEU A 20 12.81 -20.30 13.91
N GLY A 21 13.66 -21.31 13.82
CA GLY A 21 14.02 -22.18 14.92
C GLY A 21 12.81 -22.79 15.65
N LYS A 22 12.71 -22.52 16.95
CA LYS A 22 11.62 -23.05 17.79
C LYS A 22 10.22 -22.57 17.34
N SER A 23 10.09 -21.39 16.77
CA SER A 23 8.79 -20.89 16.24
C SER A 23 8.31 -21.74 15.07
N TRP A 24 9.24 -22.21 14.23
CA TRP A 24 8.91 -23.14 13.15
C TRP A 24 8.48 -24.51 13.66
N SER A 25 9.29 -25.13 14.54
CA SER A 25 9.01 -26.48 15.05
C SER A 25 7.74 -26.58 15.89
N ARG A 26 7.35 -25.51 16.58
CA ARG A 26 6.12 -25.40 17.39
C ARG A 26 4.91 -24.92 16.60
N GLY A 27 5.08 -24.54 15.35
CA GLY A 27 4.01 -24.03 14.48
C GLY A 27 2.93 -25.08 14.24
N GLN A 28 1.67 -24.67 14.31
CA GLN A 28 0.53 -25.52 14.01
C GLN A 28 0.41 -25.75 12.49
N ILE A 29 0.21 -27.00 12.07
CA ILE A 29 0.16 -27.40 10.67
C ILE A 29 -1.25 -27.25 10.10
N TYR A 30 -1.38 -26.62 8.91
CA TYR A 30 -2.57 -26.46 8.11
C TYR A 30 -2.27 -26.89 6.67
N GLY A 31 -2.49 -28.16 6.34
CA GLY A 31 -2.09 -28.72 5.05
C GLY A 31 -0.57 -28.59 4.84
N ARG A 32 -0.16 -27.88 3.77
CA ARG A 32 1.25 -27.58 3.47
C ARG A 32 1.75 -26.32 4.16
N SER A 33 0.90 -25.59 4.88
CA SER A 33 1.22 -24.35 5.56
C SER A 33 1.41 -24.56 7.05
N ARG A 34 2.16 -23.67 7.69
CA ARG A 34 2.41 -23.69 9.12
C ARG A 34 2.06 -22.33 9.72
N ARG A 35 1.20 -22.33 10.72
CA ARG A 35 0.89 -21.14 11.52
C ARG A 35 1.95 -21.01 12.61
N ILE A 36 2.70 -19.92 12.58
CA ILE A 36 3.72 -19.60 13.58
C ILE A 36 3.27 -18.42 14.44
N THR A 37 3.58 -18.46 15.72
CA THR A 37 3.37 -17.34 16.65
C THR A 37 4.72 -16.65 16.86
N VAL A 38 4.71 -15.31 16.85
CA VAL A 38 5.92 -14.50 16.96
C VAL A 38 5.70 -13.33 17.93
N ASP A 39 6.76 -12.96 18.63
CA ASP A 39 6.78 -11.86 19.61
C ASP A 39 7.11 -10.50 18.96
N ARG A 40 7.09 -10.45 17.63
CA ARG A 40 7.43 -9.26 16.83
C ARG A 40 6.24 -8.74 16.04
N THR A 41 6.37 -7.54 15.50
CA THR A 41 5.42 -7.04 14.51
C THR A 41 5.55 -7.83 13.20
N VAL A 42 4.46 -7.89 12.42
CA VAL A 42 4.49 -8.60 11.13
C VAL A 42 5.50 -7.98 10.16
N PRO A 43 5.59 -6.63 10.00
CA PRO A 43 6.61 -6.02 9.14
C PRO A 43 8.03 -6.45 9.50
N GLU A 44 8.44 -6.33 10.78
CA GLU A 44 9.77 -6.73 11.25
C GLU A 44 10.08 -8.19 11.00
N LEU A 45 9.07 -9.05 11.11
CA LEU A 45 9.25 -10.48 10.83
C LEU A 45 9.47 -10.74 9.34
N LEU A 46 8.67 -10.10 8.48
CA LEU A 46 8.78 -10.26 7.02
C LEU A 46 10.14 -9.75 6.51
N ASP A 47 10.62 -8.63 7.05
CA ASP A 47 11.95 -8.09 6.73
C ASP A 47 13.05 -9.08 7.09
N ARG A 48 13.05 -9.59 8.32
CA ARG A 48 14.02 -10.58 8.78
C ARG A 48 13.97 -11.89 8.01
N LEU A 49 12.78 -12.35 7.66
CA LEU A 49 12.64 -13.56 6.83
C LEU A 49 13.20 -13.34 5.44
N ALA A 50 12.91 -12.21 4.82
CA ALA A 50 13.46 -11.88 3.51
C ALA A 50 14.98 -11.82 3.53
N ASP A 51 15.58 -11.17 4.53
CA ASP A 51 17.02 -11.08 4.70
C ASP A 51 17.68 -12.45 4.96
N ALA A 52 17.06 -13.28 5.82
CA ALA A 52 17.59 -14.60 6.16
C ALA A 52 17.47 -15.63 5.02
N LEU A 53 16.43 -15.49 4.19
CA LEU A 53 16.16 -16.43 3.09
C LEU A 53 16.86 -16.00 1.79
N GLY A 54 17.17 -14.73 1.62
CA GLY A 54 17.77 -14.21 0.39
C GLY A 54 16.98 -14.62 -0.85
N PRO A 55 17.60 -15.24 -1.88
CA PRO A 55 16.91 -15.68 -3.09
C PRO A 55 15.79 -16.69 -2.85
N LEU A 56 15.83 -17.46 -1.75
CA LEU A 56 14.78 -18.43 -1.40
C LEU A 56 13.49 -17.76 -0.92
N ALA A 57 13.49 -16.44 -0.66
CA ALA A 57 12.29 -15.69 -0.26
C ALA A 57 11.16 -15.80 -1.31
N GLU A 58 11.47 -15.89 -2.59
CA GLU A 58 10.50 -16.08 -3.69
C GLU A 58 9.78 -17.45 -3.60
N HIS A 59 10.40 -18.43 -2.96
CA HIS A 59 9.87 -19.78 -2.75
C HIS A 59 9.18 -19.95 -1.39
N VAL A 60 8.86 -18.84 -0.72
CA VAL A 60 8.12 -18.82 0.53
C VAL A 60 6.88 -17.96 0.38
N ARG A 61 5.74 -18.53 0.73
CA ARG A 61 4.46 -17.82 0.75
C ARG A 61 4.03 -17.55 2.18
N VAL A 62 3.50 -16.38 2.42
CA VAL A 62 3.07 -15.93 3.75
C VAL A 62 1.72 -15.23 3.68
N ALA A 63 0.98 -15.30 4.79
CA ALA A 63 -0.19 -14.47 5.05
C ALA A 63 -0.21 -14.08 6.52
N PRO A 64 -0.33 -12.78 6.87
CA PRO A 64 -0.61 -12.37 8.23
C PRO A 64 -1.95 -12.96 8.69
N GLU A 65 -2.03 -13.36 9.98
CA GLU A 65 -3.31 -13.76 10.55
C GLU A 65 -4.18 -12.53 10.78
N ASP A 66 -5.34 -12.52 10.16
CA ASP A 66 -6.41 -11.55 10.41
C ASP A 66 -7.43 -12.17 11.37
N PRO A 67 -7.67 -11.58 12.55
CA PRO A 67 -8.68 -12.09 13.49
C PRO A 67 -10.10 -12.11 12.92
N ALA A 68 -10.39 -11.30 11.91
CA ALA A 68 -11.71 -11.24 11.27
C ALA A 68 -11.92 -12.34 10.21
N GLN A 69 -10.87 -13.07 9.84
CA GLN A 69 -10.89 -14.14 8.83
C GLN A 69 -10.74 -15.52 9.46
N THR A 70 -11.23 -16.54 8.78
CA THR A 70 -10.93 -17.92 9.17
C THR A 70 -9.47 -18.27 8.86
N LYS A 71 -8.92 -19.26 9.56
CA LYS A 71 -7.56 -19.75 9.29
C LYS A 71 -7.39 -20.35 7.91
N TRP A 72 -8.46 -20.87 7.32
CA TRP A 72 -8.48 -21.41 5.96
C TRP A 72 -8.47 -20.29 4.91
N ASP A 73 -9.12 -19.16 5.18
CA ASP A 73 -9.06 -17.98 4.31
C ASP A 73 -7.62 -17.44 4.26
N ALA A 74 -6.95 -17.37 5.41
CA ALA A 74 -5.54 -16.96 5.47
C ALA A 74 -4.63 -17.91 4.65
N VAL A 75 -4.87 -19.23 4.71
CA VAL A 75 -4.13 -20.21 3.90
C VAL A 75 -4.43 -20.06 2.40
N GLY A 76 -5.67 -19.68 2.04
CA GLY A 76 -6.07 -19.37 0.66
C GLY A 76 -5.41 -18.10 0.10
N ASN A 77 -5.11 -17.13 0.97
CA ASN A 77 -4.57 -15.82 0.62
C ASN A 77 -3.04 -15.72 0.75
N LEU A 78 -2.33 -16.84 0.77
CA LEU A 78 -0.88 -16.86 0.83
C LEU A 78 -0.26 -16.22 -0.43
N ALA A 79 0.48 -15.14 -0.25
CA ALA A 79 1.26 -14.47 -1.30
C ALA A 79 2.77 -14.72 -1.14
N PRO A 80 3.58 -14.58 -2.20
CA PRO A 80 5.04 -14.62 -2.10
C PRO A 80 5.54 -13.65 -1.01
N LEU A 81 6.55 -14.07 -0.25
CA LEU A 81 7.10 -13.26 0.85
C LEU A 81 7.50 -11.84 0.41
N PRO A 82 8.18 -11.61 -0.73
CA PRO A 82 8.51 -10.26 -1.18
C PRO A 82 7.29 -9.40 -1.49
N GLU A 83 6.22 -10.00 -2.02
CA GLU A 83 4.96 -9.31 -2.28
C GLU A 83 4.25 -8.92 -0.98
N SER A 84 4.08 -9.88 -0.06
CA SER A 84 3.49 -9.64 1.25
C SER A 84 4.24 -8.57 2.05
N ARG A 85 5.57 -8.56 1.95
CA ARG A 85 6.43 -7.53 2.56
C ARG A 85 6.08 -6.13 2.03
N ARG A 86 5.95 -5.97 0.70
CA ARG A 86 5.57 -4.70 0.07
C ARG A 86 4.17 -4.25 0.48
N GLN A 87 3.20 -5.17 0.47
CA GLN A 87 1.82 -4.87 0.87
C GLN A 87 1.75 -4.41 2.33
N VAL A 88 2.40 -5.13 3.24
CA VAL A 88 2.43 -4.77 4.66
C VAL A 88 3.11 -3.42 4.88
N ALA A 89 4.17 -3.11 4.13
CA ALA A 89 4.84 -1.80 4.18
C ALA A 89 3.94 -0.65 3.70
N ALA A 90 2.90 -0.93 2.91
CA ALA A 90 1.94 0.06 2.41
C ALA A 90 0.65 0.18 3.25
N LEU A 91 0.47 -0.62 4.31
CA LEU A 91 -0.77 -0.62 5.12
C LEU A 91 -1.06 0.72 5.82
N TRP A 92 -0.07 1.58 6.00
CA TRP A 92 -0.27 2.93 6.51
C TRP A 92 -1.24 3.75 5.63
N LEU A 93 -1.34 3.45 4.32
CA LEU A 93 -2.30 4.10 3.44
C LEU A 93 -3.75 3.79 3.84
N VAL A 94 -4.02 2.57 4.31
CA VAL A 94 -5.35 2.19 4.82
C VAL A 94 -5.73 3.07 6.00
N ASP A 95 -4.79 3.33 6.92
CA ASP A 95 -5.00 4.24 8.06
C ASP A 95 -5.30 5.68 7.59
N VAL A 96 -4.55 6.19 6.61
CA VAL A 96 -4.83 7.50 6.00
C VAL A 96 -6.24 7.57 5.43
N LEU A 97 -6.68 6.54 4.69
CA LEU A 97 -7.99 6.50 4.05
C LEU A 97 -9.14 6.37 5.05
N GLN A 98 -9.00 5.52 6.07
CA GLN A 98 -10.03 5.28 7.08
C GLN A 98 -10.27 6.49 7.98
N ASN A 99 -9.25 7.30 8.23
CA ASN A 99 -9.32 8.47 9.09
C ASN A 99 -9.57 9.78 8.32
N GLY A 100 -9.90 9.71 7.03
CA GLY A 100 -10.14 10.92 6.21
C GLY A 100 -8.91 11.81 6.10
N GLY A 101 -7.74 11.21 6.14
CA GLY A 101 -6.45 11.92 6.22
C GLY A 101 -5.93 12.47 4.89
N LEU A 102 -6.68 12.36 3.78
CA LEU A 102 -6.32 12.99 2.52
C LEU A 102 -6.68 14.48 2.53
N PHE A 103 -5.77 15.31 2.05
CA PHE A 103 -5.99 16.74 1.87
C PHE A 103 -5.15 17.28 0.71
N VAL A 104 -5.34 18.55 0.36
CA VAL A 104 -4.69 19.19 -0.79
C VAL A 104 -3.94 20.43 -0.34
N GLU A 105 -2.72 20.57 -0.83
CA GLU A 105 -1.98 21.82 -0.85
C GLU A 105 -2.03 22.39 -2.27
N PHE A 106 -2.32 23.68 -2.38
CA PHE A 106 -2.34 24.36 -3.67
C PHE A 106 -1.06 25.16 -3.90
N GLN A 107 -0.37 24.85 -5.00
CA GLN A 107 0.82 25.59 -5.40
C GLN A 107 0.44 26.59 -6.50
N PRO A 108 0.64 27.90 -6.29
CA PRO A 108 0.34 28.89 -7.32
C PRO A 108 1.29 28.78 -8.51
N ILE A 109 0.72 28.91 -9.70
CA ILE A 109 1.45 28.98 -10.98
C ILE A 109 1.35 30.41 -11.48
N PHE A 110 2.51 31.01 -11.77
CA PHE A 110 2.60 32.42 -12.17
C PHE A 110 2.84 32.54 -13.69
N ASP A 111 2.21 33.51 -14.30
CA ASP A 111 2.61 34.00 -15.61
C ASP A 111 3.93 34.79 -15.45
N LEU A 112 4.98 34.34 -16.10
CA LEU A 112 6.30 34.96 -16.00
C LEU A 112 6.39 36.33 -16.68
N THR A 113 5.43 36.67 -17.57
CA THR A 113 5.40 37.95 -18.28
C THR A 113 4.72 39.02 -17.43
N SER A 114 3.57 38.70 -16.85
CA SER A 114 2.79 39.64 -16.03
C SER A 114 3.11 39.59 -14.53
N GLY A 115 3.63 38.47 -14.05
CA GLY A 115 3.82 38.19 -12.62
C GLY A 115 2.53 37.85 -11.88
N GLU A 116 1.41 37.71 -12.60
CA GLU A 116 0.12 37.36 -12.04
C GLU A 116 -0.05 35.85 -11.81
N ILE A 117 -0.94 35.45 -10.92
CA ILE A 117 -1.29 34.04 -10.73
C ILE A 117 -2.14 33.58 -11.89
N LEU A 118 -1.63 32.62 -12.65
CA LEU A 118 -2.33 31.95 -13.75
C LEU A 118 -3.33 30.91 -13.25
N GLY A 119 -2.99 30.22 -12.17
CA GLY A 119 -3.79 29.15 -11.59
C GLY A 119 -3.08 28.46 -10.45
N PHE A 120 -3.58 27.27 -10.07
CA PHE A 120 -3.05 26.51 -8.96
C PHE A 120 -2.90 25.04 -9.32
N GLU A 121 -1.79 24.44 -8.94
CA GLU A 121 -1.61 23.00 -8.99
C GLU A 121 -2.11 22.37 -7.68
N GLY A 122 -3.01 21.37 -7.81
CA GLY A 122 -3.51 20.59 -6.68
C GLY A 122 -2.55 19.47 -6.33
N LEU A 123 -1.88 19.56 -5.18
CA LEU A 123 -0.91 18.60 -4.68
C LEU A 123 -1.52 17.76 -3.55
N LEU A 124 -1.86 16.50 -3.85
CA LEU A 124 -2.41 15.57 -2.87
C LEU A 124 -1.41 15.31 -1.74
N ARG A 125 -1.92 15.29 -0.51
CA ARG A 125 -1.21 14.94 0.72
C ARG A 125 -2.02 13.95 1.52
N GLY A 126 -1.34 13.17 2.36
CA GLY A 126 -1.99 12.26 3.29
C GLY A 126 -1.39 12.38 4.68
N ARG A 127 -2.21 12.21 5.71
CA ARG A 127 -1.76 12.12 7.10
C ARG A 127 -2.56 11.06 7.83
N GLY A 128 -1.87 10.03 8.31
CA GLY A 128 -2.46 8.97 9.12
C GLY A 128 -2.50 9.33 10.61
N SER A 129 -2.91 8.37 11.42
CA SER A 129 -2.94 8.47 12.89
C SER A 129 -1.54 8.65 13.50
N ASP A 130 -0.48 8.28 12.77
CA ASP A 130 0.92 8.51 13.13
C ASP A 130 1.35 9.99 13.06
N GLY A 131 0.49 10.87 12.50
CA GLY A 131 0.75 12.28 12.29
C GLY A 131 1.76 12.59 11.19
N ILE A 132 2.31 11.58 10.52
CA ILE A 132 3.32 11.77 9.47
C ILE A 132 2.62 12.23 8.18
N MET A 133 3.14 13.31 7.60
CA MET A 133 2.67 13.78 6.30
C MET A 133 3.31 12.94 5.19
N ARG A 134 2.45 12.43 4.29
CA ARG A 134 2.82 11.66 3.11
C ARG A 134 2.58 12.47 1.85
N LEU A 135 3.53 12.45 0.95
CA LEU A 135 3.43 13.11 -0.35
C LEU A 135 2.78 12.21 -1.40
N ALA A 136 2.30 12.80 -2.50
CA ALA A 136 1.77 12.05 -3.63
C ALA A 136 2.74 10.96 -4.13
N ALA A 137 4.05 11.25 -4.12
CA ALA A 137 5.10 10.30 -4.48
C ALA A 137 5.18 9.05 -3.58
N GLU A 138 4.59 9.07 -2.39
CA GLU A 138 4.47 7.93 -1.48
C GLU A 138 3.07 7.29 -1.59
N LEU A 139 2.02 8.12 -1.67
CA LEU A 139 0.62 7.69 -1.69
C LEU A 139 0.30 6.79 -2.90
N PHE A 140 0.65 7.22 -4.11
CA PHE A 140 0.34 6.45 -5.33
C PHE A 140 1.10 5.11 -5.42
N PRO A 141 2.41 5.02 -5.12
CA PRO A 141 3.09 3.73 -5.01
C PRO A 141 2.47 2.81 -3.96
N ALA A 142 2.06 3.33 -2.80
CA ALA A 142 1.40 2.52 -1.78
C ALA A 142 0.05 1.98 -2.25
N ALA A 143 -0.76 2.79 -2.93
CA ALA A 143 -2.02 2.36 -3.54
C ALA A 143 -1.80 1.23 -4.56
N ARG A 144 -0.74 1.34 -5.38
CA ARG A 144 -0.37 0.29 -6.34
C ARG A 144 0.07 -1.00 -5.63
N MET A 145 0.86 -0.90 -4.55
CA MET A 145 1.27 -2.07 -3.76
C MET A 145 0.06 -2.79 -3.13
N LEU A 146 -0.99 -2.06 -2.80
CA LEU A 146 -2.24 -2.60 -2.27
C LEU A 146 -3.24 -3.04 -3.36
N GLY A 147 -2.94 -2.82 -4.65
CA GLY A 147 -3.81 -3.16 -5.77
C GLY A 147 -5.07 -2.28 -5.86
N VAL A 148 -5.01 -1.06 -5.34
CA VAL A 148 -6.11 -0.08 -5.33
C VAL A 148 -5.76 1.21 -6.10
N ASP A 149 -4.84 1.14 -7.04
CA ASP A 149 -4.34 2.28 -7.81
C ASP A 149 -5.45 3.04 -8.53
N LEU A 150 -6.33 2.37 -9.29
CA LEU A 150 -7.42 3.03 -10.02
C LEU A 150 -8.47 3.68 -9.09
N PRO A 151 -9.03 2.98 -8.09
CA PRO A 151 -9.92 3.60 -7.11
C PRO A 151 -9.26 4.79 -6.37
N PHE A 152 -7.97 4.67 -6.05
CA PHE A 152 -7.23 5.73 -5.36
C PHE A 152 -7.04 6.96 -6.25
N GLU A 153 -6.74 6.77 -7.54
CA GLU A 153 -6.63 7.85 -8.51
C GLU A 153 -7.93 8.66 -8.60
N ARG A 154 -9.08 7.97 -8.73
CA ARG A 154 -10.39 8.63 -8.75
C ARG A 154 -10.68 9.40 -7.46
N LEU A 155 -10.38 8.78 -6.31
CA LEU A 155 -10.53 9.43 -5.03
C LEU A 155 -9.66 10.70 -4.94
N SER A 156 -8.41 10.64 -5.45
CA SER A 156 -7.50 11.78 -5.44
C SER A 156 -8.07 12.97 -6.22
N TRP A 157 -8.66 12.73 -7.37
CA TRP A 157 -9.33 13.79 -8.16
C TRP A 157 -10.52 14.38 -7.42
N THR A 158 -11.37 13.54 -6.82
CA THR A 158 -12.51 14.00 -6.03
C THR A 158 -12.05 14.92 -4.92
N VAL A 159 -11.02 14.52 -4.16
CA VAL A 159 -10.47 15.32 -3.06
C VAL A 159 -9.91 16.66 -3.54
N VAL A 160 -9.20 16.66 -4.69
CA VAL A 160 -8.64 17.91 -5.25
C VAL A 160 -9.72 18.82 -5.78
N LEU A 161 -10.73 18.29 -6.50
CA LEU A 161 -11.84 19.09 -7.03
C LEU A 161 -12.70 19.70 -5.93
N GLU A 162 -13.02 18.95 -4.88
CA GLU A 162 -13.77 19.46 -3.73
C GLU A 162 -12.98 20.57 -2.99
N ALA A 163 -11.66 20.38 -2.83
CA ALA A 163 -10.82 21.39 -2.21
C ALA A 163 -10.69 22.66 -3.06
N ALA A 164 -10.71 22.53 -4.40
CA ALA A 164 -10.59 23.64 -5.34
C ALA A 164 -11.74 24.64 -5.26
N GLY A 165 -12.93 24.24 -4.76
CA GLY A 165 -14.04 25.16 -4.49
C GLY A 165 -13.71 26.26 -3.47
N ARG A 166 -12.55 26.24 -2.83
CA ARG A 166 -12.05 27.28 -1.91
C ARG A 166 -11.05 28.24 -2.57
N LEU A 167 -10.67 28.00 -3.83
CA LEU A 167 -9.77 28.87 -4.57
C LEU A 167 -10.47 30.18 -4.96
N PRO A 168 -9.71 31.28 -5.13
CA PRO A 168 -10.25 32.52 -5.67
C PRO A 168 -10.83 32.32 -7.07
N GLU A 169 -11.94 32.95 -7.39
CA GLU A 169 -12.51 32.91 -8.75
C GLU A 169 -12.16 34.21 -9.54
N PRO A 170 -11.85 34.10 -10.84
CA PRO A 170 -11.64 32.88 -11.62
C PRO A 170 -10.23 32.32 -11.42
N SER A 171 -10.09 30.99 -11.28
CA SER A 171 -8.79 30.35 -11.19
C SER A 171 -8.74 29.12 -12.10
N MET A 172 -7.59 28.87 -12.74
CA MET A 172 -7.34 27.60 -13.40
C MET A 172 -6.81 26.59 -12.39
N LEU A 173 -7.31 25.35 -12.46
CA LEU A 173 -6.85 24.22 -11.66
C LEU A 173 -6.04 23.27 -12.53
N PHE A 174 -4.83 22.94 -12.08
CA PHE A 174 -3.98 21.95 -12.69
C PHE A 174 -3.99 20.67 -11.86
N LEU A 175 -4.36 19.56 -12.52
CA LEU A 175 -4.44 18.23 -11.93
C LEU A 175 -3.34 17.34 -12.48
N ASN A 176 -2.68 16.60 -11.60
CA ASN A 176 -1.79 15.51 -11.99
C ASN A 176 -2.65 14.29 -12.37
N VAL A 177 -2.52 13.81 -13.61
CA VAL A 177 -3.26 12.68 -14.15
C VAL A 177 -2.29 11.60 -14.61
N ASN A 178 -2.55 10.35 -14.24
CA ASN A 178 -1.81 9.23 -14.77
C ASN A 178 -2.21 8.98 -16.25
N PRO A 179 -1.29 9.09 -17.23
CA PRO A 179 -1.61 8.94 -18.65
C PRO A 179 -2.23 7.59 -19.00
N THR A 180 -1.96 6.54 -18.25
CA THR A 180 -2.53 5.20 -18.49
C THR A 180 -4.05 5.15 -18.32
N LEU A 181 -4.62 6.06 -17.54
CA LEU A 181 -6.07 6.17 -17.36
C LEU A 181 -6.75 6.88 -18.52
N LEU A 182 -6.02 7.71 -19.26
CA LEU A 182 -6.55 8.44 -20.43
C LEU A 182 -6.69 7.54 -21.66
N THR A 183 -6.00 6.39 -21.70
CA THR A 183 -6.00 5.46 -22.84
C THR A 183 -7.04 4.33 -22.72
N GLY A 184 -7.64 4.12 -21.54
CA GLY A 184 -8.73 3.19 -21.33
C GLY A 184 -10.07 3.91 -21.51
N ALA A 185 -11.05 3.23 -22.10
CA ALA A 185 -12.43 3.69 -22.14
C ALA A 185 -13.03 3.65 -20.70
N ASP A 186 -12.56 4.55 -19.82
CA ASP A 186 -13.09 4.68 -18.48
C ASP A 186 -14.30 5.65 -18.51
N PRO A 187 -15.53 5.16 -18.24
CA PRO A 187 -16.72 6.00 -18.22
C PRO A 187 -16.68 7.14 -17.20
N GLY A 188 -15.75 7.09 -16.22
CA GLY A 188 -15.63 8.10 -15.18
C GLY A 188 -15.03 9.44 -15.64
N LEU A 189 -14.24 9.45 -16.73
CA LEU A 189 -13.69 10.70 -17.30
C LEU A 189 -14.71 11.52 -18.11
N SER A 190 -15.82 10.89 -18.52
CA SER A 190 -16.88 11.57 -19.26
C SER A 190 -17.81 12.40 -18.38
N ALA A 191 -17.62 12.38 -17.06
CA ALA A 191 -18.44 13.06 -16.05
C ALA A 191 -17.73 14.25 -15.38
N LEU A 192 -16.50 14.58 -15.79
CA LEU A 192 -15.74 15.78 -15.40
C LEU A 192 -15.93 16.87 -16.47
#